data_d059816c9045fa110f4864e5cacc765f
#
_entry.id   d059816c9045fa110f4864e5cacc765f
#
_cell.length_a   1.000
_cell.length_b   1.000
_cell.length_c   1.000
_cell.angle_alpha   90.00
_cell.angle_beta   90.00
_cell.angle_gamma   90.00
#
_symmetry.space_group_name_H-M   'P 1'
#
loop_
_entity.id
_entity.type
_entity.pdbx_description
1 polymer ?
#
loop_
_entity_poly.entity_id
_entity_poly.type
_entity_poly.pdbx_seq_one_letter_code
_entity_poly.pdbx_strand_id
1 'polypeptide(L)'
;MEYEVRYYFPTENLESIIKKIKNINGLSMQSRCYEKTEQYDHPCDSMSFYTKEVDGRFRVRITKNEISSKCKISWKRRLPSTTENEVNEEEEIELNINYSEYDNLKFLINNVLKMKSIESYERYRTIFTNNEIEIAVDEYPFGIALEIENKSDYIDPKEIVKKWVNNLGLDIHKSYRLSWDDKYSELCKAQNVKRYKHVRFDLPM
;
A
#
# COMPACT_ATOMS: atom_id res chain seq x y z
N MET A 1 10.82 -5.03 -9.72
CA MET A 1 9.47 -5.45 -10.16
C MET A 1 8.80 -6.14 -9.00
N GLU A 2 7.59 -5.73 -8.62
CA GLU A 2 6.82 -6.33 -7.54
C GLU A 2 5.65 -7.12 -8.10
N TYR A 3 5.33 -8.21 -7.44
CA TYR A 3 4.18 -9.05 -7.74
C TYR A 3 3.38 -9.22 -6.47
N GLU A 4 2.17 -8.66 -6.45
CA GLU A 4 1.33 -8.60 -5.26
C GLU A 4 -0.12 -8.95 -5.54
N VAL A 5 -0.81 -9.38 -4.48
CA VAL A 5 -2.27 -9.44 -4.42
C VAL A 5 -2.75 -8.74 -3.17
N ARG A 6 -3.96 -8.19 -3.21
CA ARG A 6 -4.55 -7.45 -2.10
C ARG A 6 -5.98 -7.90 -1.84
N TYR A 7 -6.34 -7.96 -0.57
CA TYR A 7 -7.69 -8.25 -0.09
C TYR A 7 -8.13 -7.17 0.91
N TYR A 8 -9.42 -6.88 0.94
CA TYR A 8 -9.97 -5.95 1.92
C TYR A 8 -10.99 -6.65 2.81
N PHE A 9 -10.96 -6.30 4.10
CA PHE A 9 -11.82 -6.86 5.13
C PHE A 9 -12.35 -5.74 6.03
N PRO A 10 -13.52 -5.96 6.67
CA PRO A 10 -13.99 -5.08 7.74
C PRO A 10 -13.00 -5.04 8.92
N THR A 11 -13.04 -3.94 9.68
CA THR A 11 -12.10 -3.69 10.79
C THR A 11 -12.15 -4.78 11.87
N GLU A 12 -13.31 -5.35 12.14
CA GLU A 12 -13.53 -6.43 13.11
C GLU A 12 -12.78 -7.72 12.79
N ASN A 13 -12.28 -7.87 11.56
CA ASN A 13 -11.52 -9.05 11.14
C ASN A 13 -10.04 -8.99 11.55
N LEU A 14 -9.53 -7.87 12.06
CA LEU A 14 -8.10 -7.65 12.34
C LEU A 14 -7.49 -8.76 13.19
N GLU A 15 -8.08 -9.02 14.37
CA GLU A 15 -7.52 -10.03 15.29
C GLU A 15 -7.50 -11.43 14.70
N SER A 16 -8.56 -11.79 13.96
CA SER A 16 -8.66 -13.11 13.32
C SER A 16 -7.62 -13.28 12.21
N ILE A 17 -7.38 -12.23 11.41
CA ILE A 17 -6.35 -12.21 10.36
C ILE A 17 -4.96 -12.35 10.98
N ILE A 18 -4.62 -11.50 11.96
CA ILE A 18 -3.34 -11.54 12.66
C ILE A 18 -3.10 -12.92 13.29
N LYS A 19 -4.10 -13.48 13.98
CA LYS A 19 -4.02 -14.82 14.59
C LYS A 19 -3.77 -15.91 13.55
N LYS A 20 -4.48 -15.84 12.42
CA LYS A 20 -4.31 -16.80 11.33
C LYS A 20 -2.88 -16.79 10.78
N ILE A 21 -2.32 -15.60 10.51
CA ILE A 21 -0.96 -15.47 9.97
C ILE A 21 0.08 -15.91 11.00
N LYS A 22 -0.08 -15.56 12.28
CA LYS A 22 0.82 -16.00 13.37
C LYS A 22 0.92 -17.52 13.52
N ASN A 23 -0.12 -18.24 13.15
CA ASN A 23 -0.14 -19.71 13.21
C ASN A 23 0.59 -20.37 12.02
N ILE A 24 1.05 -19.59 11.03
CA ILE A 24 1.82 -20.13 9.91
C ILE A 24 3.30 -20.19 10.32
N ASN A 25 3.86 -21.39 10.32
CA ASN A 25 5.26 -21.57 10.63
C ASN A 25 6.18 -20.92 9.59
N GLY A 26 7.31 -20.38 10.05
CA GLY A 26 8.35 -19.86 9.18
C GLY A 26 8.17 -18.37 8.77
N LEU A 27 7.18 -17.68 9.34
CA LEU A 27 7.05 -16.24 9.23
C LEU A 27 7.56 -15.54 10.49
N SER A 28 8.31 -14.46 10.33
CA SER A 28 8.69 -13.55 11.40
C SER A 28 7.77 -12.32 11.38
N MET A 29 7.28 -11.91 12.55
CA MET A 29 6.45 -10.71 12.69
C MET A 29 7.33 -9.52 13.06
N GLN A 30 7.16 -8.41 12.34
CA GLN A 30 7.73 -7.12 12.69
C GLN A 30 6.78 -6.34 13.61
N SER A 31 7.33 -5.39 14.39
CA SER A 31 6.52 -4.52 15.24
C SER A 31 5.57 -3.67 14.39
N ARG A 32 4.34 -3.51 14.90
CA ARG A 32 3.35 -2.62 14.32
C ARG A 32 3.87 -1.19 14.28
N CYS A 33 3.75 -0.53 13.14
CA CYS A 33 4.15 0.86 12.95
C CYS A 33 2.98 1.71 12.46
N TYR A 34 3.03 3.00 12.75
CA TYR A 34 2.14 4.00 12.16
C TYR A 34 2.78 4.53 10.88
N GLU A 35 1.99 4.67 9.83
CA GLU A 35 2.41 5.27 8.57
C GLU A 35 1.45 6.37 8.14
N LYS A 36 2.04 7.48 7.68
CA LYS A 36 1.35 8.53 6.95
C LYS A 36 1.97 8.65 5.57
N THR A 37 1.16 8.50 4.54
CA THR A 37 1.57 8.64 3.14
C THR A 37 0.88 9.84 2.51
N GLU A 38 1.65 10.72 1.89
CA GLU A 38 1.17 11.83 1.06
C GLU A 38 1.50 11.51 -0.39
N GLN A 39 0.51 11.58 -1.27
CA GLN A 39 0.64 11.40 -2.71
C GLN A 39 0.69 12.76 -3.39
N TYR A 40 1.64 12.92 -4.30
CA TYR A 40 1.87 14.15 -5.02
C TYR A 40 1.70 13.93 -6.52
N ASP A 41 1.24 14.98 -7.19
CA ASP A 41 1.15 15.02 -8.65
C ASP A 41 1.41 16.44 -9.17
N HIS A 42 1.69 16.54 -10.45
CA HIS A 42 1.77 17.80 -11.14
C HIS A 42 0.37 18.40 -11.39
N PRO A 43 0.20 19.72 -11.20
CA PRO A 43 -1.05 20.39 -11.50
C PRO A 43 -1.31 20.55 -13.00
N CYS A 44 -0.32 20.23 -13.84
CA CYS A 44 -0.41 20.30 -15.30
C CYS A 44 -0.66 18.89 -15.84
N ASP A 45 -1.75 18.71 -16.58
CA ASP A 45 -2.19 17.40 -17.09
C ASP A 45 -1.11 16.70 -17.94
N SER A 46 -0.34 17.48 -18.73
CA SER A 46 0.75 16.92 -19.55
C SER A 46 1.93 16.38 -18.73
N MET A 47 2.00 16.68 -17.45
CA MET A 47 3.06 16.24 -16.53
C MET A 47 2.50 15.36 -15.40
N SER A 48 1.20 15.11 -15.38
CA SER A 48 0.55 14.29 -14.37
C SER A 48 1.00 12.84 -14.47
N PHE A 49 1.28 12.24 -13.32
CA PHE A 49 1.62 10.82 -13.19
C PHE A 49 0.38 9.95 -13.07
N TYR A 50 -0.70 10.53 -12.55
CA TYR A 50 -1.93 9.83 -12.23
C TYR A 50 -2.93 9.89 -13.40
N THR A 51 -2.47 9.37 -14.54
CA THR A 51 -3.29 9.24 -15.76
C THR A 51 -3.55 7.78 -16.07
N LYS A 52 -4.48 7.51 -17.00
CA LYS A 52 -4.76 6.14 -17.45
C LYS A 52 -3.57 5.49 -18.18
N GLU A 53 -2.75 6.30 -18.82
CA GLU A 53 -1.59 5.86 -19.58
C GLU A 53 -0.40 5.53 -18.69
N VAL A 54 -0.20 6.31 -17.63
CA VAL A 54 0.94 6.16 -16.74
C VAL A 54 0.58 5.32 -15.52
N ASP A 55 -0.60 5.54 -14.94
CA ASP A 55 -1.08 4.95 -13.67
C ASP A 55 -0.03 4.97 -12.54
N GLY A 56 0.68 6.11 -12.47
CA GLY A 56 1.82 6.31 -11.57
C GLY A 56 1.46 7.06 -10.31
N ARG A 57 2.13 6.75 -9.22
CA ARG A 57 1.94 7.35 -7.89
C ARG A 57 3.27 7.74 -7.31
N PHE A 58 3.48 9.05 -7.17
CA PHE A 58 4.62 9.60 -6.46
C PHE A 58 4.24 9.87 -5.01
N ARG A 59 4.93 9.23 -4.06
CA ARG A 59 4.55 9.24 -2.64
C ARG A 59 5.71 9.63 -1.75
N VAL A 60 5.37 10.33 -0.67
CA VAL A 60 6.25 10.52 0.49
C VAL A 60 5.59 9.85 1.68
N ARG A 61 6.28 8.89 2.29
CA ARG A 61 5.79 8.13 3.45
C ARG A 61 6.65 8.38 4.66
N ILE A 62 6.00 8.68 5.77
CA ILE A 62 6.60 8.67 7.09
C ILE A 62 6.15 7.42 7.80
N THR A 63 7.12 6.64 8.31
CA THR A 63 6.86 5.48 9.18
C THR A 63 7.38 5.79 10.56
N LYS A 64 6.56 5.60 11.58
CA LYS A 64 6.89 5.81 12.99
C LYS A 64 6.62 4.56 13.80
N ASN A 65 7.57 4.19 14.63
CA ASN A 65 7.41 3.23 15.70
C ASN A 65 7.90 3.84 17.02
N GLU A 66 7.92 3.07 18.10
CA GLU A 66 8.34 3.54 19.44
C GLU A 66 9.79 4.04 19.48
N ILE A 67 10.65 3.60 18.58
CA ILE A 67 12.10 3.81 18.64
C ILE A 67 12.56 4.82 17.58
N SER A 68 11.92 4.85 16.40
CA SER A 68 12.44 5.58 15.24
C SER A 68 11.36 6.17 14.35
N SER A 69 11.76 7.19 13.60
CA SER A 69 10.99 7.72 12.47
C SER A 69 11.80 7.59 11.20
N LYS A 70 11.16 7.13 10.13
CA LYS A 70 11.77 6.98 8.81
C LYS A 70 10.96 7.78 7.79
N CYS A 71 11.63 8.25 6.76
CA CYS A 71 11.00 8.88 5.60
C CYS A 71 11.40 8.11 4.34
N LYS A 72 10.44 7.88 3.46
CA LYS A 72 10.64 7.19 2.19
C LYS A 72 9.96 7.97 1.08
N ILE A 73 10.65 8.12 -0.06
CA ILE A 73 10.04 8.52 -1.32
C ILE A 73 9.82 7.26 -2.13
N SER A 74 8.67 7.13 -2.75
CA SER A 74 8.44 6.06 -3.71
C SER A 74 7.75 6.56 -4.98
N TRP A 75 8.15 5.96 -6.08
CA TRP A 75 7.44 5.97 -7.34
C TRP A 75 6.90 4.56 -7.57
N LYS A 76 5.61 4.43 -7.76
CA LYS A 76 4.97 3.14 -8.03
C LYS A 76 4.04 3.29 -9.22
N ARG A 77 4.17 2.40 -10.18
CA ARG A 77 3.35 2.37 -11.38
C ARG A 77 2.85 0.95 -11.63
N ARG A 78 1.55 0.81 -11.80
CA ARG A 78 0.95 -0.45 -12.21
C ARG A 78 1.19 -0.65 -13.71
N LEU A 79 1.69 -1.83 -14.08
CA LEU A 79 1.86 -2.18 -15.48
C LEU A 79 0.53 -2.69 -16.05
N PRO A 80 0.27 -2.44 -17.36
CA PRO A 80 -0.90 -2.98 -18.03
C PRO A 80 -0.94 -4.49 -17.89
N SER A 81 -1.95 -5.01 -17.23
CA SER A 81 -2.14 -6.46 -17.10
C SER A 81 -2.97 -6.98 -18.26
N THR A 82 -2.58 -8.12 -18.81
CA THR A 82 -3.48 -8.93 -19.62
C THR A 82 -4.61 -9.45 -18.72
N THR A 83 -5.81 -9.64 -19.26
CA THR A 83 -7.01 -10.04 -18.52
C THR A 83 -6.87 -11.35 -17.73
N GLU A 84 -5.82 -12.13 -17.98
CA GLU A 84 -5.57 -13.44 -17.34
C GLU A 84 -4.65 -13.35 -16.10
N ASN A 85 -4.04 -12.21 -15.84
CA ASN A 85 -3.14 -12.06 -14.69
C ASN A 85 -3.93 -11.83 -13.40
N GLU A 86 -3.93 -12.81 -12.51
CA GLU A 86 -4.54 -12.74 -11.16
C GLU A 86 -3.68 -11.98 -10.16
N VAL A 87 -2.41 -11.80 -10.45
CA VAL A 87 -1.41 -11.10 -9.63
C VAL A 87 -1.08 -9.76 -10.28
N ASN A 88 -1.08 -8.68 -9.50
CA ASN A 88 -0.65 -7.36 -9.97
C ASN A 88 0.86 -7.36 -10.20
N GLU A 89 1.28 -6.69 -11.26
CA GLU A 89 2.67 -6.45 -11.60
C GLU A 89 2.91 -4.95 -11.55
N GLU A 90 3.84 -4.52 -10.69
CA GLU A 90 4.10 -3.11 -10.44
C GLU A 90 5.58 -2.78 -10.56
N GLU A 91 5.87 -1.66 -11.19
CA GLU A 91 7.19 -1.06 -11.17
C GLU A 91 7.28 -0.16 -9.94
N GLU A 92 8.26 -0.38 -9.08
CA GLU A 92 8.49 0.46 -7.91
C GLU A 92 9.95 0.88 -7.81
N ILE A 93 10.16 2.14 -7.44
CA ILE A 93 11.45 2.72 -7.07
C ILE A 93 11.27 3.38 -5.71
N GLU A 94 12.11 3.02 -4.76
CA GLU A 94 12.08 3.54 -3.41
C GLU A 94 13.42 4.16 -3.00
N LEU A 95 13.35 5.30 -2.32
CA LEU A 95 14.49 5.98 -1.74
C LEU A 95 14.24 6.26 -0.26
N ASN A 96 15.16 5.82 0.59
CA ASN A 96 15.13 6.16 2.00
C ASN A 96 15.78 7.53 2.22
N ILE A 97 15.06 8.41 2.92
CA ILE A 97 15.51 9.75 3.27
C ILE A 97 15.65 9.83 4.78
N ASN A 98 16.67 10.50 5.27
CA ASN A 98 16.75 10.77 6.71
C ASN A 98 15.52 11.59 7.13
N TYR A 99 14.87 11.18 8.21
CA TYR A 99 13.65 11.86 8.68
C TYR A 99 13.89 13.35 9.01
N SER A 100 15.10 13.72 9.42
CA SER A 100 15.48 15.13 9.62
C SER A 100 15.39 15.99 8.36
N GLU A 101 15.43 15.38 7.17
CA GLU A 101 15.36 16.07 5.89
C GLU A 101 13.92 16.17 5.33
N TYR A 102 12.93 15.70 6.08
CA TYR A 102 11.54 15.66 5.62
C TYR A 102 11.01 17.05 5.20
N ASP A 103 11.29 18.09 5.99
CA ASP A 103 10.82 19.44 5.67
C ASP A 103 11.50 20.02 4.42
N ASN A 104 12.80 19.78 4.26
CA ASN A 104 13.56 20.14 3.07
C ASN A 104 13.03 19.42 1.84
N LEU A 105 12.72 18.14 1.96
CA LEU A 105 12.10 17.36 0.89
C LEU A 105 10.73 17.93 0.49
N LYS A 106 9.89 18.26 1.47
CA LYS A 106 8.58 18.90 1.18
C LYS A 106 8.74 20.26 0.49
N PHE A 107 9.73 21.03 0.92
CA PHE A 107 10.04 22.31 0.26
C PHE A 107 10.41 22.09 -1.22
N LEU A 108 11.31 21.14 -1.51
CA LEU A 108 11.70 20.80 -2.87
C LEU A 108 10.50 20.38 -3.72
N ILE A 109 9.69 19.46 -3.23
CA ILE A 109 8.51 18.96 -3.96
C ILE A 109 7.52 20.09 -4.25
N ASN A 110 7.16 20.88 -3.24
CA ASN A 110 6.09 21.87 -3.37
C ASN A 110 6.57 23.17 -4.07
N ASN A 111 7.80 23.62 -3.75
CA ASN A 111 8.26 24.97 -4.14
C ASN A 111 9.19 24.95 -5.35
N VAL A 112 9.99 23.90 -5.53
CA VAL A 112 10.91 23.76 -6.67
C VAL A 112 10.25 22.98 -7.79
N LEU A 113 9.80 21.76 -7.53
CA LEU A 113 9.15 20.88 -8.51
C LEU A 113 7.68 21.28 -8.79
N LYS A 114 7.11 22.19 -7.99
CA LYS A 114 5.72 22.69 -8.14
C LYS A 114 4.64 21.62 -8.10
N MET A 115 4.93 20.49 -7.53
CA MET A 115 3.96 19.42 -7.33
C MET A 115 2.97 19.77 -6.20
N LYS A 116 1.80 19.14 -6.22
CA LYS A 116 0.75 19.34 -5.22
C LYS A 116 0.41 18.03 -4.55
N SER A 117 0.18 18.06 -3.25
CA SER A 117 -0.42 16.93 -2.53
C SER A 117 -1.87 16.79 -3.01
N ILE A 118 -2.16 15.65 -3.62
CA ILE A 118 -3.48 15.35 -4.17
C ILE A 118 -4.33 14.54 -3.20
N GLU A 119 -3.70 13.59 -2.51
CA GLU A 119 -4.33 12.71 -1.52
C GLU A 119 -3.35 12.32 -0.43
N SER A 120 -3.87 11.90 0.72
CA SER A 120 -3.06 11.28 1.77
C SER A 120 -3.88 10.29 2.57
N TYR A 121 -3.19 9.35 3.20
CA TYR A 121 -3.80 8.39 4.11
C TYR A 121 -2.90 8.05 5.28
N GLU A 122 -3.53 7.61 6.34
CA GLU A 122 -2.90 7.04 7.52
C GLU A 122 -3.22 5.56 7.62
N ARG A 123 -2.29 4.78 8.14
CA ARG A 123 -2.51 3.37 8.46
C ARG A 123 -1.62 2.93 9.61
N TYR A 124 -2.02 1.87 10.27
CA TYR A 124 -1.09 1.05 11.04
C TYR A 124 -0.74 -0.18 10.22
N ARG A 125 0.54 -0.52 10.14
CA ARG A 125 1.04 -1.66 9.37
C ARG A 125 1.73 -2.67 10.27
N THR A 126 1.36 -3.94 10.15
CA THR A 126 2.05 -5.09 10.73
C THR A 126 2.54 -5.99 9.61
N ILE A 127 3.83 -6.31 9.60
CA ILE A 127 4.45 -7.13 8.55
C ILE A 127 4.79 -8.51 9.11
N PHE A 128 4.47 -9.54 8.33
CA PHE A 128 4.92 -10.92 8.52
C PHE A 128 5.75 -11.30 7.30
N THR A 129 6.96 -11.81 7.50
CA THR A 129 7.86 -12.04 6.37
C THR A 129 8.80 -13.21 6.59
N ASN A 130 9.29 -13.75 5.48
CA ASN A 130 10.42 -14.65 5.40
C ASN A 130 11.23 -14.35 4.13
N ASN A 131 12.05 -15.29 3.65
CA ASN A 131 12.87 -15.10 2.45
C ASN A 131 12.08 -15.16 1.14
N GLU A 132 10.84 -15.64 1.14
CA GLU A 132 10.01 -15.81 -0.07
C GLU A 132 8.94 -14.73 -0.21
N ILE A 133 8.37 -14.28 0.93
CA ILE A 133 7.14 -13.50 0.93
C ILE A 133 7.16 -12.39 1.99
N GLU A 134 6.46 -11.31 1.72
CA GLU A 134 6.01 -10.33 2.68
C GLU A 134 4.49 -10.30 2.72
N ILE A 135 3.91 -10.37 3.90
CA ILE A 135 2.47 -10.26 4.15
C ILE A 135 2.27 -9.06 5.05
N ALA A 136 1.67 -8.01 4.50
CA ALA A 136 1.35 -6.80 5.24
C ALA A 136 -0.12 -6.78 5.63
N VAL A 137 -0.39 -6.54 6.91
CA VAL A 137 -1.72 -6.26 7.44
C VAL A 137 -1.80 -4.77 7.73
N ASP A 138 -2.57 -4.07 6.93
CA ASP A 138 -2.76 -2.62 6.97
C ASP A 138 -4.12 -2.27 7.54
N GLU A 139 -4.10 -1.61 8.69
CA GLU A 139 -5.29 -1.06 9.32
C GLU A 139 -5.48 0.37 8.81
N TYR A 140 -6.45 0.58 7.93
CA TYR A 140 -6.89 1.90 7.48
C TYR A 140 -8.09 2.40 8.31
N PRO A 141 -8.38 3.71 8.32
CA PRO A 141 -9.61 4.23 8.93
C PRO A 141 -10.89 3.56 8.42
N PHE A 142 -10.87 3.01 7.21
CA PHE A 142 -12.01 2.42 6.52
C PHE A 142 -12.02 0.88 6.47
N GLY A 143 -11.08 0.20 7.11
CA GLY A 143 -11.01 -1.26 7.13
C GLY A 143 -9.58 -1.81 7.07
N ILE A 144 -9.47 -3.08 6.81
CA ILE A 144 -8.19 -3.81 6.77
C ILE A 144 -7.84 -4.16 5.33
N ALA A 145 -6.61 -3.86 4.91
CA ALA A 145 -6.03 -4.45 3.72
C ALA A 145 -5.01 -5.53 4.12
N LEU A 146 -5.06 -6.65 3.41
CA LEU A 146 -4.05 -7.71 3.47
C LEU A 146 -3.34 -7.73 2.14
N GLU A 147 -2.06 -7.38 2.13
CA GLU A 147 -1.19 -7.41 0.95
C GLU A 147 -0.26 -8.63 1.05
N ILE A 148 -0.09 -9.36 -0.04
CA ILE A 148 0.78 -10.53 -0.14
C ILE A 148 1.70 -10.27 -1.33
N GLU A 149 2.99 -10.06 -1.06
CA GLU A 149 3.99 -9.62 -2.02
C GLU A 149 5.18 -10.58 -2.04
N ASN A 150 5.66 -10.96 -3.23
CA ASN A 150 6.85 -11.79 -3.35
C ASN A 150 8.13 -11.03 -2.96
N LYS A 151 9.09 -11.75 -2.40
CA LYS A 151 10.44 -11.23 -2.08
C LYS A 151 11.56 -12.01 -2.74
N SER A 152 11.25 -13.11 -3.39
CA SER A 152 12.25 -14.00 -3.97
C SER A 152 12.28 -13.89 -5.48
N ASP A 153 13.47 -13.76 -6.03
CA ASP A 153 13.72 -13.75 -7.47
C ASP A 153 14.11 -15.14 -8.01
N TYR A 154 14.19 -16.17 -7.15
CA TYR A 154 14.66 -17.52 -7.51
C TYR A 154 13.57 -18.44 -8.04
N ILE A 155 12.32 -18.12 -7.84
CA ILE A 155 11.14 -18.88 -8.29
C ILE A 155 10.23 -17.88 -9.00
N ASP A 156 9.37 -18.38 -9.89
CA ASP A 156 8.34 -17.53 -10.52
C ASP A 156 7.56 -16.76 -9.41
N PRO A 157 7.67 -15.43 -9.38
CA PRO A 157 7.08 -14.62 -8.32
C PRO A 157 5.56 -14.78 -8.24
N LYS A 158 4.88 -15.03 -9.37
CA LYS A 158 3.42 -15.25 -9.41
C LYS A 158 3.04 -16.56 -8.73
N GLU A 159 3.84 -17.60 -8.91
CA GLU A 159 3.61 -18.90 -8.26
C GLU A 159 3.86 -18.83 -6.74
N ILE A 160 4.83 -18.02 -6.31
CA ILE A 160 5.05 -17.75 -4.87
C ILE A 160 3.82 -17.09 -4.26
N VAL A 161 3.33 -16.01 -4.87
CA VAL A 161 2.13 -15.30 -4.38
C VAL A 161 0.93 -16.24 -4.33
N LYS A 162 0.67 -17.04 -5.37
CA LYS A 162 -0.42 -18.02 -5.41
C LYS A 162 -0.30 -19.07 -4.30
N LYS A 163 0.92 -19.62 -4.09
CA LYS A 163 1.20 -20.56 -2.99
C LYS A 163 0.80 -19.96 -1.64
N TRP A 164 1.17 -18.71 -1.37
CA TRP A 164 0.90 -18.05 -0.10
C TRP A 164 -0.56 -17.63 0.06
N VAL A 165 -1.24 -17.25 -1.02
CA VAL A 165 -2.70 -17.07 -1.02
C VAL A 165 -3.41 -18.36 -0.59
N ASN A 166 -3.01 -19.49 -1.16
CA ASN A 166 -3.56 -20.82 -0.79
C ASN A 166 -3.25 -21.21 0.66
N ASN A 167 -2.02 -20.94 1.13
CA ASN A 167 -1.64 -21.19 2.54
C ASN A 167 -2.48 -20.40 3.52
N LEU A 168 -2.87 -19.18 3.12
CA LEU A 168 -3.79 -18.35 3.88
C LEU A 168 -5.27 -18.75 3.69
N GLY A 169 -5.57 -19.76 2.87
CA GLY A 169 -6.93 -20.20 2.56
C GLY A 169 -7.77 -19.06 1.95
N LEU A 170 -7.15 -18.26 1.10
CA LEU A 170 -7.78 -17.20 0.33
C LEU A 170 -8.02 -17.68 -1.11
N ASP A 171 -8.94 -17.02 -1.77
CA ASP A 171 -9.25 -17.26 -3.18
C ASP A 171 -8.60 -16.16 -4.03
N ILE A 172 -7.68 -16.53 -4.90
CA ILE A 172 -6.95 -15.58 -5.76
C ILE A 172 -7.89 -14.76 -6.63
N HIS A 173 -9.00 -15.34 -7.08
CA HIS A 173 -10.00 -14.66 -7.93
C HIS A 173 -10.78 -13.57 -7.18
N LYS A 174 -10.73 -13.57 -5.84
CA LYS A 174 -11.32 -12.53 -4.98
C LYS A 174 -10.34 -11.43 -4.59
N SER A 175 -9.12 -11.46 -5.13
CA SER A 175 -8.16 -10.39 -4.93
C SER A 175 -8.67 -9.07 -5.51
N TYR A 176 -8.41 -7.98 -4.78
CA TYR A 176 -8.78 -6.64 -5.23
C TYR A 176 -7.66 -6.05 -6.09
N ARG A 177 -7.98 -5.72 -7.33
CA ARG A 177 -7.00 -5.36 -8.37
C ARG A 177 -6.62 -3.87 -8.37
N LEU A 178 -7.48 -3.04 -7.78
CA LEU A 178 -7.29 -1.59 -7.75
C LEU A 178 -6.58 -1.16 -6.46
N SER A 179 -6.41 0.15 -6.27
CA SER A 179 -5.69 0.68 -5.13
C SER A 179 -6.60 1.02 -3.93
N TRP A 180 -6.00 1.51 -2.86
CA TRP A 180 -6.69 1.87 -1.61
C TRP A 180 -7.73 2.99 -1.83
N ASP A 181 -7.43 3.96 -2.69
CA ASP A 181 -8.30 5.11 -3.00
C ASP A 181 -9.54 4.70 -3.80
N ASP A 182 -9.41 3.72 -4.68
CA ASP A 182 -10.55 3.09 -5.37
C ASP A 182 -11.44 2.38 -4.35
N LYS A 183 -10.84 1.55 -3.47
CA LYS A 183 -11.61 0.84 -2.43
C LYS A 183 -12.30 1.78 -1.46
N TYR A 184 -11.61 2.82 -1.01
CA TYR A 184 -12.20 3.85 -0.16
C TYR A 184 -13.35 4.57 -0.86
N SER A 185 -13.19 4.89 -2.15
CA SER A 185 -14.24 5.52 -2.97
C SER A 185 -15.48 4.63 -3.11
N GLU A 186 -15.29 3.32 -3.33
CA GLU A 186 -16.38 2.35 -3.38
C GLU A 186 -17.15 2.29 -2.05
N LEU A 187 -16.44 2.22 -0.93
CA LEU A 187 -17.03 2.18 0.40
C LEU A 187 -17.81 3.45 0.72
N CYS A 188 -17.25 4.63 0.42
CA CYS A 188 -17.94 5.91 0.61
C CYS A 188 -19.25 5.97 -0.20
N LYS A 189 -19.22 5.50 -1.46
CA LYS A 189 -20.42 5.43 -2.32
C LYS A 189 -21.45 4.46 -1.74
N ALA A 190 -21.04 3.26 -1.33
CA ALA A 190 -21.92 2.24 -0.79
C ALA A 190 -22.62 2.68 0.51
N GLN A 191 -21.92 3.45 1.34
CA GLN A 191 -22.43 3.97 2.62
C GLN A 191 -23.09 5.36 2.50
N ASN A 192 -23.05 5.97 1.32
CA ASN A 192 -23.54 7.33 1.06
C ASN A 192 -22.90 8.38 1.98
N VAL A 193 -21.58 8.27 2.19
CA VAL A 193 -20.79 9.21 3.00
C VAL A 193 -19.83 10.01 2.13
N LYS A 194 -19.39 11.16 2.65
CA LYS A 194 -18.45 12.04 1.96
C LYS A 194 -17.08 11.38 1.85
N ARG A 195 -16.52 11.33 0.62
CA ARG A 195 -15.12 10.97 0.39
C ARG A 195 -14.20 12.14 0.76
N TYR A 196 -13.20 11.86 1.61
CA TYR A 196 -12.16 12.82 1.98
C TYR A 196 -10.90 12.58 1.13
N LYS A 197 -10.18 13.67 0.79
CA LYS A 197 -8.86 13.58 0.16
C LYS A 197 -7.77 13.13 1.12
N HIS A 198 -7.96 13.43 2.41
CA HIS A 198 -7.03 13.08 3.48
C HIS A 198 -7.73 12.10 4.41
N VAL A 199 -7.41 10.81 4.25
CA VAL A 199 -8.02 9.71 5.03
C VAL A 199 -7.25 9.54 6.32
N ARG A 200 -7.89 9.88 7.45
CA ARG A 200 -7.25 9.96 8.77
C ARG A 200 -8.09 9.25 9.81
N PHE A 201 -7.46 8.75 10.87
CA PHE A 201 -8.16 8.07 11.95
C PHE A 201 -9.08 8.98 12.79
N ASP A 202 -8.83 10.29 12.78
CA ASP A 202 -9.65 11.27 13.50
C ASP A 202 -10.84 11.84 12.69
N LEU A 203 -11.03 11.36 11.46
CA LEU A 203 -12.17 11.71 10.62
C LEU A 203 -13.20 10.58 10.63
N PRO A 204 -14.51 10.91 10.66
CA PRO A 204 -15.57 9.90 10.57
C PRO A 204 -15.55 9.24 9.19
N MET A 205 -15.83 7.94 9.18
CA MET A 205 -16.19 7.19 7.97
C MET A 205 -17.66 7.42 7.66
#